data_3f82ddc343dbb173e16e3fd50f1ae395
#
_entry.id   3f82ddc343dbb173e16e3fd50f1ae395
#
_cell.length_a   1.000
_cell.length_b   1.000
_cell.length_c   1.000
_cell.angle_alpha   90.00
_cell.angle_beta   90.00
_cell.angle_gamma   90.00
#
_symmetry.space_group_name_H-M   'P 1'
#
loop_
_entity.id
_entity.type
_entity.pdbx_description
1 polymer ?
#
loop_
_entity_poly.entity_id
_entity_poly.type
_entity_poly.pdbx_seq_one_letter_code
_entity_poly.pdbx_strand_id
1 'polypeptide(L)'
;DGGDDLFLAQREMDALMHGDHILVQPMRFDSRGRREARVVRILESRDLEVVGRYFVENGVSYVVPDDSRIAQDILIPQGETQGARMGQVVVIAITQRPTKRMTGVGKVLEVLGETMDPGMEIEIALRTHGIPHVWPEAVKKEVATLKEEVPEEAKQGRQDLRHLPLVTIDGEDARDFDDAIYCQPKSGGGWRLWVAIADVSYYVRPNTALDNEAYLRGNSVYFPEQVIPMLPEVLSNGLCSLNPQVDRLCMVAELTISASGKISGFKFYEAVMSSHARLTYNKVASIIEGDEVLRERYAPLVPHLEALDAMYRAMKEARHQRGAVEFESEETQFIFNAQRKIESIVPVVRNDAHKYIEECMIAANVAAARFIEKQEAHALFRVHEKPSEEKLVG
;
A
#
# COMPACT_ATOMS: atom_id res chain seq x y z
N ASP A 1 -3.10 6.54 25.48
CA ASP A 1 -2.36 6.71 26.72
C ASP A 1 -2.03 5.42 27.48
N GLY A 2 -2.08 4.23 26.86
CA GLY A 2 -1.62 2.96 27.45
C GLY A 2 -2.44 2.44 28.64
N GLY A 3 -3.67 2.91 28.79
CA GLY A 3 -4.63 2.40 29.77
C GLY A 3 -5.59 1.39 29.17
N ASP A 4 -6.26 0.60 30.02
CA ASP A 4 -7.29 -0.36 29.57
C ASP A 4 -8.47 0.40 28.93
N ASP A 5 -9.11 -0.26 27.95
CA ASP A 5 -10.31 0.26 27.30
C ASP A 5 -11.45 0.47 28.30
N LEU A 6 -12.17 1.58 28.11
CA LEU A 6 -13.33 1.92 28.94
C LEU A 6 -14.62 1.74 28.12
N PHE A 7 -15.60 1.10 28.73
CA PHE A 7 -16.89 0.86 28.10
C PHE A 7 -17.83 2.04 28.32
N LEU A 8 -18.43 2.56 27.23
CA LEU A 8 -19.48 3.57 27.28
C LEU A 8 -20.84 2.91 27.05
N ALA A 9 -21.78 3.13 27.95
CA ALA A 9 -23.16 2.68 27.77
C ALA A 9 -23.82 3.43 26.59
N GLN A 10 -24.80 2.80 25.91
CA GLN A 10 -25.46 3.36 24.72
C GLN A 10 -25.91 4.82 24.93
N ARG A 11 -26.55 5.12 26.02
CA ARG A 11 -27.01 6.48 26.38
C ARG A 11 -25.88 7.54 26.44
N GLU A 12 -24.67 7.13 26.73
CA GLU A 12 -23.51 8.03 26.71
C GLU A 12 -22.97 8.18 25.27
N MET A 13 -23.14 7.16 24.44
CA MET A 13 -22.78 7.17 23.01
C MET A 13 -23.71 8.04 22.15
N ASP A 14 -24.99 8.19 22.55
CA ASP A 14 -26.00 8.91 21.76
C ASP A 14 -25.66 10.38 21.44
N ALA A 15 -24.74 10.99 22.19
CA ALA A 15 -24.28 12.36 21.97
C ALA A 15 -22.86 12.44 21.37
N LEU A 16 -22.26 11.32 21.02
CA LEU A 16 -20.90 11.23 20.53
C LEU A 16 -20.87 10.82 19.06
N MET A 17 -19.79 11.20 18.41
CA MET A 17 -19.45 10.71 17.08
C MET A 17 -18.15 9.92 17.16
N HIS A 18 -17.99 8.96 16.27
CA HIS A 18 -16.75 8.17 16.19
C HIS A 18 -15.55 9.07 15.91
N GLY A 19 -14.49 8.92 16.72
CA GLY A 19 -13.27 9.74 16.61
C GLY A 19 -13.27 11.00 17.49
N ASP A 20 -14.32 11.24 18.28
CA ASP A 20 -14.32 12.31 19.27
C ASP A 20 -13.30 12.05 20.39
N HIS A 21 -12.50 13.04 20.73
CA HIS A 21 -11.70 13.04 21.94
C HIS A 21 -12.55 13.52 23.10
N ILE A 22 -12.72 12.67 24.09
CA ILE A 22 -13.64 12.92 25.21
C ILE A 22 -12.94 12.81 26.56
N LEU A 23 -13.36 13.64 27.50
CA LEU A 23 -13.03 13.47 28.90
C LEU A 23 -14.08 12.57 29.56
N VAL A 24 -13.62 11.47 30.13
CA VAL A 24 -14.50 10.51 30.80
C VAL A 24 -14.14 10.36 32.27
N GLN A 25 -15.13 10.03 33.09
CA GLN A 25 -14.96 9.63 34.47
C GLN A 25 -15.14 8.11 34.54
N PRO A 26 -14.10 7.35 34.91
CA PRO A 26 -14.20 5.92 35.11
C PRO A 26 -15.19 5.58 36.22
N MET A 27 -16.00 4.56 35.97
CA MET A 27 -17.03 4.07 36.89
C MET A 27 -16.64 2.67 37.42
N ARG A 28 -17.62 1.97 38.01
CA ARG A 28 -17.46 0.59 38.47
C ARG A 28 -17.47 -0.38 37.25
N PHE A 29 -17.02 -1.61 37.51
CA PHE A 29 -17.15 -2.67 36.55
C PHE A 29 -18.61 -3.08 36.39
N ASP A 30 -19.03 -3.33 35.15
CA ASP A 30 -20.34 -3.88 34.84
C ASP A 30 -20.42 -5.39 35.20
N SER A 31 -21.59 -5.99 35.01
CA SER A 31 -21.82 -7.41 35.28
C SER A 31 -21.01 -8.35 34.36
N ARG A 32 -20.39 -7.82 33.29
CA ARG A 32 -19.55 -8.55 32.34
C ARG A 32 -18.06 -8.30 32.56
N GLY A 33 -17.69 -7.61 33.65
CA GLY A 33 -16.29 -7.33 34.00
C GLY A 33 -15.65 -6.20 33.20
N ARG A 34 -16.43 -5.39 32.44
CA ARG A 34 -15.90 -4.24 31.70
C ARG A 34 -15.98 -3.00 32.56
N ARG A 35 -14.92 -2.18 32.55
CA ARG A 35 -14.89 -0.93 33.30
C ARG A 35 -15.73 0.13 32.58
N GLU A 36 -16.86 0.50 33.13
CA GLU A 36 -17.71 1.55 32.60
C GLU A 36 -17.10 2.93 32.76
N ALA A 37 -17.48 3.86 31.90
CA ALA A 37 -17.17 5.26 32.02
C ALA A 37 -18.39 6.13 31.71
N ARG A 38 -18.39 7.33 32.28
CA ARG A 38 -19.36 8.39 32.02
C ARG A 38 -18.67 9.53 31.28
N VAL A 39 -19.30 10.05 30.23
CA VAL A 39 -18.80 11.20 29.49
C VAL A 39 -18.99 12.47 30.33
N VAL A 40 -17.91 13.20 30.54
CA VAL A 40 -17.93 14.51 31.24
C VAL A 40 -18.11 15.61 30.20
N ARG A 41 -17.29 15.61 29.15
CA ARG A 41 -17.37 16.56 28.02
C ARG A 41 -16.59 16.06 26.82
N ILE A 42 -16.91 16.58 25.66
CA ILE A 42 -16.11 16.44 24.46
C ILE A 42 -14.98 17.48 24.54
N LEU A 43 -13.74 17.03 24.35
CA LEU A 43 -12.54 17.87 24.35
C LEU A 43 -12.26 18.39 22.94
N GLU A 44 -12.34 17.50 21.97
CA GLU A 44 -12.11 17.78 20.56
C GLU A 44 -13.12 17.01 19.72
N SER A 45 -13.77 17.70 18.84
CA SER A 45 -14.70 17.13 17.86
C SER A 45 -13.99 16.97 16.53
N ARG A 46 -14.14 15.83 15.91
CA ARG A 46 -13.75 15.68 14.52
C ARG A 46 -14.83 16.27 13.63
N ASP A 47 -14.45 17.13 12.68
CA ASP A 47 -15.34 17.51 11.57
C ASP A 47 -15.53 16.27 10.70
N LEU A 48 -16.72 15.68 10.75
CA LEU A 48 -17.00 14.44 10.06
C LEU A 48 -17.82 14.74 8.80
N GLU A 49 -17.19 14.44 7.67
CA GLU A 49 -17.95 14.05 6.49
C GLU A 49 -18.43 12.62 6.68
N VAL A 50 -19.71 12.40 6.51
CA VAL A 50 -20.33 11.08 6.66
C VAL A 50 -20.86 10.64 5.33
N VAL A 51 -20.51 9.43 4.92
CA VAL A 51 -21.09 8.77 3.74
C VAL A 51 -22.27 7.94 4.18
N GLY A 52 -23.34 7.97 3.41
CA GLY A 52 -24.53 7.15 3.71
C GLY A 52 -25.55 7.20 2.62
N ARG A 53 -26.65 6.49 2.83
CA ARG A 53 -27.76 6.40 1.87
C ARG A 53 -28.85 7.39 2.23
N TYR A 54 -29.30 8.14 1.22
CA TYR A 54 -30.31 9.14 1.35
C TYR A 54 -31.72 8.52 1.24
N PHE A 55 -32.59 8.85 2.19
CA PHE A 55 -33.97 8.40 2.23
C PHE A 55 -34.94 9.56 2.47
N VAL A 56 -36.17 9.36 2.04
CA VAL A 56 -37.30 10.28 2.31
C VAL A 56 -38.48 9.47 2.81
N GLU A 57 -38.94 9.73 4.01
CA GLU A 57 -40.13 9.12 4.60
C GLU A 57 -41.06 10.18 5.18
N ASN A 58 -42.33 10.16 4.79
CA ASN A 58 -43.36 11.10 5.25
C ASN A 58 -42.93 12.60 5.11
N GLY A 59 -42.18 12.91 4.07
CA GLY A 59 -41.69 14.28 3.82
C GLY A 59 -40.44 14.68 4.64
N VAL A 60 -39.90 13.77 5.44
CA VAL A 60 -38.64 13.97 6.18
C VAL A 60 -37.50 13.29 5.43
N SER A 61 -36.47 14.06 5.14
CA SER A 61 -35.24 13.57 4.52
C SER A 61 -34.21 13.21 5.57
N TYR A 62 -33.55 12.06 5.41
CA TYR A 62 -32.49 11.64 6.29
C TYR A 62 -31.46 10.77 5.54
N VAL A 63 -30.28 10.64 6.14
CA VAL A 63 -29.19 9.78 5.65
C VAL A 63 -28.90 8.71 6.70
N VAL A 64 -28.92 7.46 6.26
CA VAL A 64 -28.43 6.31 7.02
C VAL A 64 -26.93 6.16 6.77
N PRO A 65 -26.07 6.38 7.77
CA PRO A 65 -24.62 6.23 7.60
C PRO A 65 -24.22 4.81 7.21
N ASP A 66 -23.27 4.66 6.28
CA ASP A 66 -22.68 3.35 5.95
C ASP A 66 -21.70 2.90 7.05
N ASP A 67 -21.12 3.83 7.81
CA ASP A 67 -20.28 3.50 8.96
C ASP A 67 -21.13 3.06 10.15
N SER A 68 -21.12 1.76 10.44
CA SER A 68 -21.88 1.15 11.55
C SER A 68 -21.54 1.67 12.95
N ARG A 69 -20.42 2.41 13.08
CA ARG A 69 -20.02 3.09 14.32
C ARG A 69 -20.83 4.35 14.58
N ILE A 70 -21.52 4.87 13.55
CA ILE A 70 -22.48 5.97 13.66
C ILE A 70 -23.88 5.35 13.75
N ALA A 71 -24.37 5.24 14.98
CA ALA A 71 -25.59 4.48 15.26
C ALA A 71 -26.90 5.24 14.98
N GLN A 72 -26.84 6.49 14.52
CA GLN A 72 -28.02 7.34 14.33
C GLN A 72 -28.14 7.81 12.90
N ASP A 73 -29.37 7.87 12.39
CA ASP A 73 -29.70 8.54 11.14
C ASP A 73 -29.49 10.05 11.30
N ILE A 74 -29.10 10.71 10.22
CA ILE A 74 -28.82 12.14 10.19
C ILE A 74 -29.91 12.84 9.38
N LEU A 75 -30.64 13.77 10.01
CA LEU A 75 -31.68 14.54 9.36
C LEU A 75 -31.08 15.54 8.34
N ILE A 76 -31.72 15.66 7.19
CA ILE A 76 -31.33 16.61 6.13
C ILE A 76 -32.47 17.61 5.92
N PRO A 77 -32.28 18.89 6.21
CA PRO A 77 -33.29 19.93 5.94
C PRO A 77 -33.62 20.03 4.46
N GLN A 78 -34.84 20.41 4.14
CA GLN A 78 -35.36 20.41 2.76
C GLN A 78 -34.54 21.27 1.77
N GLY A 79 -33.86 22.33 2.22
CA GLY A 79 -32.98 23.16 1.37
C GLY A 79 -31.55 22.63 1.23
N GLU A 80 -31.16 21.56 1.93
CA GLU A 80 -29.79 21.09 2.06
C GLU A 80 -29.56 19.71 1.40
N THR A 81 -30.43 19.32 0.48
CA THR A 81 -30.45 17.98 -0.13
C THR A 81 -29.58 17.87 -1.38
N GLN A 82 -29.12 18.96 -1.96
CA GLN A 82 -28.35 18.99 -3.23
C GLN A 82 -29.03 18.17 -4.37
N GLY A 83 -30.36 18.03 -4.33
CA GLY A 83 -31.09 17.27 -5.33
C GLY A 83 -30.95 15.74 -5.20
N ALA A 84 -30.47 15.23 -4.06
CA ALA A 84 -30.37 13.82 -3.80
C ALA A 84 -31.72 13.11 -3.91
N ARG A 85 -31.73 11.92 -4.47
CA ARG A 85 -32.88 11.05 -4.65
C ARG A 85 -32.81 9.85 -3.72
N MET A 86 -33.96 9.32 -3.39
CA MET A 86 -34.08 8.14 -2.53
C MET A 86 -33.21 6.98 -3.03
N GLY A 87 -32.42 6.41 -2.12
CA GLY A 87 -31.52 5.28 -2.39
C GLY A 87 -30.11 5.67 -2.87
N GLN A 88 -29.88 6.94 -3.21
CA GLN A 88 -28.55 7.38 -3.63
C GLN A 88 -27.58 7.46 -2.47
N VAL A 89 -26.31 7.19 -2.77
CA VAL A 89 -25.19 7.40 -1.85
C VAL A 89 -24.77 8.87 -1.89
N VAL A 90 -24.64 9.47 -0.72
CA VAL A 90 -24.32 10.88 -0.54
C VAL A 90 -23.21 11.06 0.48
N VAL A 91 -22.48 12.16 0.34
CA VAL A 91 -21.57 12.68 1.37
C VAL A 91 -22.26 13.83 2.06
N ILE A 92 -22.31 13.82 3.38
CA ILE A 92 -22.93 14.87 4.19
C ILE A 92 -21.92 15.47 5.16
N ALA A 93 -22.07 16.76 5.46
CA ALA A 93 -21.42 17.40 6.60
C ALA A 93 -22.42 17.51 7.76
N ILE A 94 -21.97 17.21 8.97
CA ILE A 94 -22.77 17.39 10.18
C ILE A 94 -22.84 18.88 10.51
N THR A 95 -24.02 19.46 10.45
CA THR A 95 -24.25 20.89 10.80
C THR A 95 -24.70 21.07 12.25
N GLN A 96 -25.38 20.07 12.79
CA GLN A 96 -25.75 20.02 14.20
C GLN A 96 -25.50 18.62 14.74
N ARG A 97 -24.69 18.53 15.77
CA ARG A 97 -24.37 17.25 16.41
C ARG A 97 -25.57 16.63 17.12
N PRO A 98 -25.64 15.30 17.17
CA PRO A 98 -26.66 14.64 17.96
C PRO A 98 -26.49 14.97 19.45
N THR A 99 -27.59 14.92 20.16
CA THR A 99 -27.65 15.04 21.62
C THR A 99 -28.48 13.90 22.19
N LYS A 100 -28.48 13.71 23.52
CA LYS A 100 -29.35 12.70 24.18
C LYS A 100 -30.85 12.86 23.87
N ARG A 101 -31.27 13.96 23.24
CA ARG A 101 -32.68 14.29 22.98
C ARG A 101 -32.97 14.64 21.51
N MET A 102 -31.95 14.85 20.71
CA MET A 102 -32.11 15.33 19.31
C MET A 102 -31.17 14.55 18.40
N THR A 103 -31.72 14.08 17.32
CA THR A 103 -31.00 13.46 16.21
C THR A 103 -30.06 14.49 15.56
N GLY A 104 -28.92 14.05 15.05
CA GLY A 104 -27.99 14.88 14.31
C GLY A 104 -28.63 15.47 13.05
N VAL A 105 -28.19 16.67 12.67
CA VAL A 105 -28.61 17.32 11.43
C VAL A 105 -27.40 17.54 10.54
N GLY A 106 -27.54 17.28 9.25
CA GLY A 106 -26.48 17.45 8.26
C GLY A 106 -26.98 18.17 7.01
N LYS A 107 -26.04 18.43 6.12
CA LYS A 107 -26.32 18.90 4.74
C LYS A 107 -25.59 18.01 3.76
N VAL A 108 -26.21 17.74 2.62
CA VAL A 108 -25.56 17.03 1.52
C VAL A 108 -24.47 17.95 0.93
N LEU A 109 -23.25 17.42 0.83
CA LEU A 109 -22.12 18.05 0.16
C LEU A 109 -22.04 17.58 -1.30
N GLU A 110 -22.22 16.28 -1.50
CA GLU A 110 -22.03 15.62 -2.79
C GLU A 110 -23.00 14.44 -2.93
N VAL A 111 -23.51 14.23 -4.12
CA VAL A 111 -24.27 13.03 -4.51
C VAL A 111 -23.34 12.14 -5.31
N LEU A 112 -22.95 10.98 -4.77
CA LEU A 112 -22.00 10.08 -5.41
C LEU A 112 -22.64 9.26 -6.54
N GLY A 113 -23.88 8.85 -6.41
CA GLY A 113 -24.61 8.05 -7.40
C GLY A 113 -25.51 7.00 -6.80
N GLU A 114 -25.85 6.01 -7.61
CA GLU A 114 -26.68 4.88 -7.17
C GLU A 114 -25.83 3.84 -6.42
N THR A 115 -26.41 3.18 -5.44
CA THR A 115 -25.71 2.18 -4.62
C THR A 115 -25.05 1.05 -5.42
N MET A 116 -25.63 0.71 -6.58
CA MET A 116 -25.16 -0.39 -7.43
C MET A 116 -24.27 0.08 -8.59
N ASP A 117 -23.87 1.35 -8.61
CA ASP A 117 -22.95 1.87 -9.63
C ASP A 117 -21.57 1.21 -9.48
N PRO A 118 -20.93 0.79 -10.58
CA PRO A 118 -19.58 0.21 -10.51
C PRO A 118 -18.58 1.15 -9.84
N GLY A 119 -17.88 0.64 -8.81
CA GLY A 119 -16.90 1.41 -8.05
C GLY A 119 -17.46 2.20 -6.87
N MET A 120 -18.78 2.15 -6.63
CA MET A 120 -19.41 2.85 -5.50
C MET A 120 -18.84 2.39 -4.16
N GLU A 121 -18.54 1.11 -4.00
CA GLU A 121 -17.91 0.57 -2.80
C GLU A 121 -16.53 1.19 -2.52
N ILE A 122 -15.77 1.50 -3.58
CA ILE A 122 -14.47 2.18 -3.47
C ILE A 122 -14.68 3.62 -3.01
N GLU A 123 -15.63 4.34 -3.62
CA GLU A 123 -15.96 5.72 -3.24
C GLU A 123 -16.41 5.83 -1.77
N ILE A 124 -17.22 4.88 -1.30
CA ILE A 124 -17.63 4.77 0.09
C ILE A 124 -16.42 4.50 0.98
N ALA A 125 -15.59 3.52 0.63
CA ALA A 125 -14.42 3.13 1.41
C ALA A 125 -13.42 4.28 1.55
N LEU A 126 -13.12 4.99 0.46
CA LEU A 126 -12.19 6.15 0.46
C LEU A 126 -12.60 7.19 1.50
N ARG A 127 -13.88 7.54 1.53
CA ARG A 127 -14.40 8.58 2.42
C ARG A 127 -14.57 8.08 3.86
N THR A 128 -15.11 6.88 4.04
CA THR A 128 -15.32 6.27 5.37
C THR A 128 -14.01 6.08 6.12
N HIS A 129 -12.94 5.75 5.41
CA HIS A 129 -11.60 5.59 6.00
C HIS A 129 -10.74 6.85 5.91
N GLY A 130 -11.26 7.95 5.36
CA GLY A 130 -10.52 9.21 5.23
C GLY A 130 -9.26 9.07 4.36
N ILE A 131 -9.31 8.22 3.34
CA ILE A 131 -8.16 7.99 2.44
C ILE A 131 -8.02 9.19 1.50
N PRO A 132 -6.88 9.90 1.50
CA PRO A 132 -6.64 11.01 0.60
C PRO A 132 -6.61 10.52 -0.86
N HIS A 133 -7.53 10.99 -1.69
CA HIS A 133 -7.67 10.54 -3.08
C HIS A 133 -7.66 11.68 -4.10
N VAL A 134 -7.70 12.93 -3.65
CA VAL A 134 -7.60 14.13 -4.48
C VAL A 134 -6.24 14.78 -4.27
N TRP A 135 -5.54 15.12 -5.36
CA TRP A 135 -4.27 15.82 -5.28
C TRP A 135 -4.46 17.31 -5.01
N PRO A 136 -3.80 17.88 -3.97
CA PRO A 136 -3.81 19.33 -3.73
C PRO A 136 -3.22 20.12 -4.90
N GLU A 137 -3.67 21.34 -5.12
CA GLU A 137 -3.18 22.22 -6.20
C GLU A 137 -1.66 22.51 -6.09
N ALA A 138 -1.12 22.55 -4.86
CA ALA A 138 0.32 22.73 -4.66
C ALA A 138 1.12 21.53 -5.22
N VAL A 139 0.64 20.29 -5.01
CA VAL A 139 1.25 19.08 -5.58
C VAL A 139 1.14 19.09 -7.10
N LYS A 140 -0.04 19.41 -7.66
CA LYS A 140 -0.25 19.48 -9.11
C LYS A 140 0.71 20.46 -9.78
N LYS A 141 0.94 21.63 -9.16
CA LYS A 141 1.90 22.63 -9.65
C LYS A 141 3.34 22.13 -9.60
N GLU A 142 3.72 21.43 -8.52
CA GLU A 142 5.07 20.87 -8.35
C GLU A 142 5.35 19.82 -9.42
N VAL A 143 4.47 18.83 -9.59
CA VAL A 143 4.65 17.76 -10.58
C VAL A 143 4.55 18.22 -12.02
N ALA A 144 3.82 19.30 -12.31
CA ALA A 144 3.76 19.88 -13.66
C ALA A 144 5.11 20.41 -14.18
N THR A 145 6.09 20.58 -13.29
CA THR A 145 7.46 20.96 -13.67
C THR A 145 8.33 19.78 -14.05
N LEU A 146 7.91 18.56 -13.73
CA LEU A 146 8.66 17.34 -14.02
C LEU A 146 8.51 16.98 -15.52
N LYS A 147 9.63 16.57 -16.11
CA LYS A 147 9.66 16.02 -17.47
C LYS A 147 9.53 14.51 -17.41
N GLU A 148 9.09 13.90 -18.50
CA GLU A 148 8.98 12.44 -18.60
C GLU A 148 10.35 11.72 -18.61
N GLU A 149 11.40 12.45 -19.02
CA GLU A 149 12.77 11.95 -19.11
C GLU A 149 13.60 12.39 -17.90
N VAL A 150 14.53 11.52 -17.49
CA VAL A 150 15.51 11.81 -16.45
C VAL A 150 16.48 12.89 -16.96
N PRO A 151 16.61 14.03 -16.25
CA PRO A 151 17.54 15.09 -16.66
C PRO A 151 19.00 14.60 -16.66
N GLU A 152 19.80 15.08 -17.61
CA GLU A 152 21.22 14.69 -17.69
C GLU A 152 22.03 15.07 -16.45
N GLU A 153 21.70 16.18 -15.83
CA GLU A 153 22.31 16.61 -14.56
C GLU A 153 22.06 15.62 -13.42
N ALA A 154 20.90 14.94 -13.42
CA ALA A 154 20.55 13.94 -12.41
C ALA A 154 21.37 12.65 -12.50
N LYS A 155 21.97 12.40 -13.66
CA LYS A 155 22.79 11.22 -13.92
C LYS A 155 24.25 11.43 -13.48
N GLN A 156 24.69 12.70 -13.26
CA GLN A 156 26.05 13.03 -12.91
C GLN A 156 26.42 12.47 -11.52
N GLY A 157 27.61 11.87 -11.42
CA GLY A 157 28.09 11.27 -10.18
C GLY A 157 27.53 9.90 -9.84
N ARG A 158 26.55 9.41 -10.60
CA ARG A 158 25.95 8.08 -10.44
C ARG A 158 26.73 7.03 -11.25
N GLN A 159 26.72 5.78 -10.78
CA GLN A 159 27.28 4.67 -11.55
C GLN A 159 26.37 4.35 -12.75
N ASP A 160 26.98 4.14 -13.92
CA ASP A 160 26.26 3.74 -15.12
C ASP A 160 26.10 2.23 -15.18
N LEU A 161 24.88 1.74 -14.96
CA LEU A 161 24.51 0.33 -15.03
C LEU A 161 23.62 0.01 -16.23
N ARG A 162 23.48 0.89 -17.23
CA ARG A 162 22.63 0.67 -18.40
C ARG A 162 23.11 -0.51 -19.27
N HIS A 163 24.38 -0.89 -19.14
CA HIS A 163 24.95 -2.06 -19.79
C HIS A 163 24.61 -3.40 -19.11
N LEU A 164 24.15 -3.38 -17.84
CA LEU A 164 23.75 -4.59 -17.13
C LEU A 164 22.31 -4.98 -17.53
N PRO A 165 22.04 -6.26 -17.81
CA PRO A 165 20.73 -6.72 -18.21
C PRO A 165 19.78 -6.85 -17.00
N LEU A 166 19.58 -5.74 -16.29
CA LEU A 166 18.59 -5.61 -15.25
C LEU A 166 17.19 -5.77 -15.84
N VAL A 167 16.32 -6.48 -15.16
CA VAL A 167 14.93 -6.71 -15.55
C VAL A 167 13.99 -6.47 -14.38
N THR A 168 12.78 -6.01 -14.67
CA THR A 168 11.68 -5.99 -13.69
C THR A 168 10.86 -7.26 -13.83
N ILE A 169 10.41 -7.82 -12.69
CA ILE A 169 9.57 -9.04 -12.64
C ILE A 169 8.43 -8.77 -11.66
N ASP A 170 7.19 -8.67 -12.17
CA ASP A 170 6.02 -8.32 -11.38
C ASP A 170 4.74 -8.95 -11.95
N GLY A 171 3.58 -8.61 -11.40
CA GLY A 171 2.28 -9.02 -11.91
C GLY A 171 1.99 -8.51 -13.33
N GLU A 172 1.03 -9.14 -14.01
CA GLU A 172 0.65 -8.78 -15.37
C GLU A 172 0.13 -7.33 -15.47
N ASP A 173 -0.58 -6.87 -14.44
CA ASP A 173 -1.24 -5.56 -14.39
C ASP A 173 -0.41 -4.47 -13.70
N ALA A 174 0.78 -4.81 -13.18
CA ALA A 174 1.66 -3.83 -12.52
C ALA A 174 2.10 -2.73 -13.49
N ARG A 175 2.18 -1.49 -13.00
CA ARG A 175 2.64 -0.31 -13.73
C ARG A 175 3.75 0.45 -13.01
N ASP A 176 3.84 0.26 -11.71
CA ASP A 176 4.78 0.84 -10.77
C ASP A 176 5.88 -0.17 -10.44
N PHE A 177 6.92 -0.22 -11.30
CA PHE A 177 8.05 -1.15 -11.12
C PHE A 177 9.07 -0.52 -10.20
N ASP A 178 9.01 -0.83 -8.91
CA ASP A 178 9.88 -0.25 -7.89
C ASP A 178 11.26 -0.90 -7.87
N ASP A 179 11.38 -2.15 -8.32
CA ASP A 179 12.61 -2.93 -8.29
C ASP A 179 12.97 -3.57 -9.64
N ALA A 180 14.27 -3.68 -9.87
CA ALA A 180 14.84 -4.45 -10.97
C ALA A 180 16.03 -5.26 -10.46
N ILE A 181 16.20 -6.45 -11.02
CA ILE A 181 17.24 -7.39 -10.58
C ILE A 181 18.11 -7.86 -11.71
N TYR A 182 19.33 -8.21 -11.37
CA TYR A 182 20.27 -8.92 -12.21
C TYR A 182 21.10 -9.88 -11.37
N CYS A 183 21.23 -11.13 -11.80
CA CYS A 183 22.00 -12.15 -11.13
C CYS A 183 23.00 -12.80 -12.08
N GLN A 184 24.24 -12.99 -11.62
CA GLN A 184 25.24 -13.74 -12.35
C GLN A 184 26.06 -14.65 -11.42
N PRO A 185 26.47 -15.85 -11.89
CA PRO A 185 27.36 -16.72 -11.13
C PRO A 185 28.78 -16.11 -11.04
N LYS A 186 29.49 -16.43 -9.97
CA LYS A 186 30.90 -16.04 -9.76
C LYS A 186 31.83 -17.19 -10.06
N SER A 187 33.02 -16.89 -10.59
CA SER A 187 34.07 -17.86 -10.90
C SER A 187 34.54 -18.68 -9.67
N GLY A 188 34.46 -18.09 -8.45
CA GLY A 188 34.79 -18.75 -7.19
C GLY A 188 33.62 -19.45 -6.49
N GLY A 189 32.48 -19.64 -7.17
CA GLY A 189 31.24 -20.16 -6.62
C GLY A 189 30.37 -19.09 -5.97
N GLY A 190 29.07 -19.38 -5.88
CA GLY A 190 28.06 -18.42 -5.46
C GLY A 190 27.71 -17.43 -6.56
N TRP A 191 27.09 -16.30 -6.17
CA TRP A 191 26.52 -15.34 -7.11
C TRP A 191 26.82 -13.90 -6.74
N ARG A 192 26.74 -13.02 -7.72
CA ARG A 192 26.60 -11.58 -7.55
C ARG A 192 25.19 -11.20 -7.98
N LEU A 193 24.50 -10.52 -7.07
CA LEU A 193 23.14 -10.04 -7.26
C LEU A 193 23.11 -8.52 -7.18
N TRP A 194 22.49 -7.89 -8.16
CA TRP A 194 22.15 -6.48 -8.13
C TRP A 194 20.64 -6.35 -7.92
N VAL A 195 20.29 -5.58 -6.93
CA VAL A 195 18.93 -5.16 -6.64
C VAL A 195 18.90 -3.66 -6.78
N ALA A 196 18.27 -3.17 -7.84
CA ALA A 196 18.10 -1.75 -8.11
C ALA A 196 16.70 -1.33 -7.68
N ILE A 197 16.62 -0.35 -6.79
CA ILE A 197 15.35 0.21 -6.30
C ILE A 197 15.20 1.63 -6.85
N ALA A 198 14.03 2.00 -7.31
CA ALA A 198 13.74 3.35 -7.81
C ALA A 198 14.16 4.43 -6.80
N ASP A 199 14.95 5.40 -7.23
CA ASP A 199 15.42 6.50 -6.37
C ASP A 199 14.36 7.60 -6.28
N VAL A 200 13.31 7.34 -5.51
CA VAL A 200 12.22 8.28 -5.24
C VAL A 200 12.74 9.55 -4.57
N SER A 201 13.81 9.46 -3.75
CA SER A 201 14.35 10.56 -2.97
C SER A 201 14.96 11.68 -3.83
N TYR A 202 15.28 11.39 -5.08
CA TYR A 202 15.70 12.42 -6.02
C TYR A 202 14.58 13.40 -6.36
N TYR A 203 13.35 12.90 -6.50
CA TYR A 203 12.18 13.67 -6.92
C TYR A 203 11.38 14.23 -5.73
N VAL A 204 11.21 13.43 -4.68
CA VAL A 204 10.49 13.82 -3.47
C VAL A 204 11.46 14.42 -2.48
N ARG A 205 11.53 15.76 -2.46
CA ARG A 205 12.47 16.49 -1.61
C ARG A 205 11.81 16.88 -0.29
N PRO A 206 12.59 16.86 0.82
CA PRO A 206 12.05 17.21 2.14
C PRO A 206 11.36 18.57 2.17
N ASN A 207 10.21 18.65 2.85
CA ASN A 207 9.41 19.86 3.06
C ASN A 207 8.78 20.47 1.80
N THR A 208 8.73 19.75 0.68
CA THR A 208 7.96 20.16 -0.50
C THR A 208 6.47 19.80 -0.34
N ALA A 209 5.61 20.30 -1.23
CA ALA A 209 4.20 19.92 -1.23
C ALA A 209 4.01 18.42 -1.51
N LEU A 210 4.85 17.87 -2.38
CA LEU A 210 4.86 16.45 -2.72
C LEU A 210 5.28 15.57 -1.53
N ASP A 211 6.32 15.97 -0.78
CA ASP A 211 6.77 15.28 0.43
C ASP A 211 5.69 15.27 1.53
N ASN A 212 5.08 16.43 1.78
CA ASN A 212 4.01 16.56 2.76
C ASN A 212 2.79 15.69 2.43
N GLU A 213 2.39 15.64 1.15
CA GLU A 213 1.28 14.81 0.69
C GLU A 213 1.64 13.31 0.74
N ALA A 214 2.85 12.93 0.34
CA ALA A 214 3.34 11.57 0.46
C ALA A 214 3.37 11.09 1.93
N TYR A 215 3.79 11.96 2.85
CA TYR A 215 3.76 11.69 4.28
C TYR A 215 2.33 11.50 4.81
N LEU A 216 1.39 12.34 4.36
CA LEU A 216 -0.02 12.23 4.73
C LEU A 216 -0.64 10.91 4.24
N ARG A 217 -0.35 10.52 2.99
CA ARG A 217 -0.85 9.27 2.41
C ARG A 217 -0.22 8.03 3.03
N GLY A 218 1.08 8.07 3.30
CA GLY A 218 1.87 7.02 3.94
C GLY A 218 2.15 5.78 3.10
N ASN A 219 1.22 5.38 2.23
CA ASN A 219 1.34 4.27 1.28
C ASN A 219 0.37 4.43 0.10
N SER A 220 0.50 3.58 -0.91
CA SER A 220 -0.53 3.38 -1.93
C SER A 220 -1.61 2.44 -1.40
N VAL A 221 -2.87 2.65 -1.82
CA VAL A 221 -3.99 1.79 -1.46
C VAL A 221 -4.50 1.11 -2.72
N TYR A 222 -4.48 -0.23 -2.70
CA TYR A 222 -4.83 -1.04 -3.85
C TYR A 222 -6.26 -1.57 -3.69
N PHE A 223 -7.15 -1.11 -4.57
CA PHE A 223 -8.49 -1.66 -4.74
C PHE A 223 -8.53 -2.55 -5.98
N PRO A 224 -9.52 -3.45 -6.09
CA PRO A 224 -9.77 -4.11 -7.35
C PRO A 224 -9.96 -3.08 -8.48
N GLU A 225 -9.21 -3.19 -9.58
CA GLU A 225 -9.22 -2.30 -10.76
C GLU A 225 -8.79 -0.83 -10.53
N GLN A 226 -8.46 -0.42 -9.31
CA GLN A 226 -8.08 0.96 -9.02
C GLN A 226 -6.98 1.04 -7.96
N VAL A 227 -6.02 1.92 -8.15
CA VAL A 227 -4.98 2.23 -7.17
C VAL A 227 -5.11 3.70 -6.78
N ILE A 228 -5.10 3.98 -5.48
CA ILE A 228 -4.91 5.34 -4.96
C ILE A 228 -3.42 5.46 -4.59
N PRO A 229 -2.60 6.05 -5.46
CA PRO A 229 -1.16 6.01 -5.29
C PRO A 229 -0.68 6.99 -4.22
N MET A 230 0.41 6.63 -3.52
CA MET A 230 1.10 7.51 -2.58
C MET A 230 1.73 8.71 -3.30
N LEU A 231 2.23 8.50 -4.52
CA LEU A 231 2.84 9.53 -5.36
C LEU A 231 2.03 9.71 -6.65
N PRO A 232 2.00 10.93 -7.24
CA PRO A 232 1.35 11.16 -8.53
C PRO A 232 1.88 10.23 -9.63
N GLU A 233 1.02 9.85 -10.57
CA GLU A 233 1.33 8.87 -11.62
C GLU A 233 2.54 9.22 -12.48
N VAL A 234 2.84 10.51 -12.67
CA VAL A 234 4.07 10.95 -13.36
C VAL A 234 5.33 10.45 -12.67
N LEU A 235 5.27 10.20 -11.36
CA LEU A 235 6.33 9.57 -10.58
C LEU A 235 6.09 8.07 -10.47
N SER A 236 4.98 7.63 -9.89
CA SER A 236 4.76 6.21 -9.57
C SER A 236 4.77 5.30 -10.79
N ASN A 237 4.16 5.70 -11.90
CA ASN A 237 4.13 4.92 -13.15
C ASN A 237 5.15 5.43 -14.19
N GLY A 238 5.72 6.61 -13.94
CA GLY A 238 6.64 7.31 -14.83
C GLY A 238 8.10 7.27 -14.36
N LEU A 239 8.57 8.38 -13.79
CA LEU A 239 10.00 8.59 -13.48
C LEU A 239 10.56 7.64 -12.42
N CYS A 240 9.74 7.20 -11.45
CA CYS A 240 10.13 6.24 -10.44
C CYS A 240 9.83 4.78 -10.84
N SER A 241 9.04 4.55 -11.89
CA SER A 241 8.85 3.20 -12.41
C SER A 241 10.01 2.78 -13.30
N LEU A 242 10.67 1.66 -13.01
CA LEU A 242 11.82 1.13 -13.74
C LEU A 242 11.40 0.53 -15.09
N ASN A 243 10.72 1.35 -15.89
CA ASN A 243 10.18 0.99 -17.20
C ASN A 243 11.29 0.52 -18.18
N PRO A 244 10.98 -0.41 -19.10
CA PRO A 244 11.97 -0.94 -20.02
C PRO A 244 12.45 0.10 -21.04
N GLN A 245 13.73 0.01 -21.41
CA GLN A 245 14.38 0.77 -22.48
C GLN A 245 14.41 2.29 -22.26
N VAL A 246 14.31 2.76 -21.03
CA VAL A 246 14.45 4.17 -20.64
C VAL A 246 15.39 4.30 -19.46
N ASP A 247 16.09 5.44 -19.38
CA ASP A 247 16.96 5.73 -18.25
C ASP A 247 16.14 5.96 -16.99
N ARG A 248 16.56 5.37 -15.88
CA ARG A 248 15.94 5.55 -14.56
C ARG A 248 17.00 5.70 -13.49
N LEU A 249 16.74 6.56 -12.50
CA LEU A 249 17.57 6.72 -11.33
C LEU A 249 17.22 5.63 -10.32
N CYS A 250 18.26 5.01 -9.75
CA CYS A 250 18.07 3.97 -8.76
C CYS A 250 19.14 4.01 -7.66
N MET A 251 18.77 3.46 -6.51
CA MET A 251 19.68 3.05 -5.44
C MET A 251 19.93 1.55 -5.60
N VAL A 252 21.18 1.14 -5.58
CA VAL A 252 21.57 -0.26 -5.85
C VAL A 252 22.14 -0.91 -4.61
N ALA A 253 21.62 -2.09 -4.28
CA ALA A 253 22.25 -3.07 -3.41
C ALA A 253 22.97 -4.10 -4.29
N GLU A 254 24.28 -4.05 -4.35
CA GLU A 254 25.12 -5.06 -4.99
C GLU A 254 25.57 -6.06 -3.94
N LEU A 255 25.07 -7.29 -4.03
CA LEU A 255 25.25 -8.33 -3.03
C LEU A 255 26.17 -9.45 -3.55
N THR A 256 27.01 -9.97 -2.67
CA THR A 256 27.73 -11.23 -2.89
C THR A 256 27.05 -12.33 -2.09
N ILE A 257 26.52 -13.32 -2.79
CA ILE A 257 25.88 -14.50 -2.19
C ILE A 257 26.84 -15.68 -2.33
N SER A 258 27.11 -16.38 -1.22
CA SER A 258 27.94 -17.58 -1.21
C SER A 258 27.24 -18.76 -1.87
N ALA A 259 27.97 -19.80 -2.24
CA ALA A 259 27.40 -21.05 -2.75
C ALA A 259 26.40 -21.73 -1.76
N SER A 260 26.48 -21.40 -0.47
CA SER A 260 25.54 -21.86 0.56
C SER A 260 24.37 -20.88 0.82
N GLY A 261 24.10 -19.94 -0.08
CA GLY A 261 22.96 -19.01 -0.01
C GLY A 261 23.07 -17.93 1.06
N LYS A 262 24.27 -17.61 1.57
CA LYS A 262 24.47 -16.59 2.61
C LYS A 262 25.04 -15.31 2.02
N ILE A 263 24.56 -14.14 2.48
CA ILE A 263 25.15 -12.84 2.12
C ILE A 263 26.55 -12.75 2.73
N SER A 264 27.58 -12.70 1.89
CA SER A 264 28.98 -12.63 2.27
C SER A 264 29.61 -11.24 2.06
N GLY A 265 28.94 -10.35 1.34
CA GLY A 265 29.36 -8.97 1.13
C GLY A 265 28.26 -8.14 0.47
N PHE A 266 28.35 -6.82 0.61
CA PHE A 266 27.42 -5.90 0.00
C PHE A 266 28.04 -4.53 -0.22
N LYS A 267 27.49 -3.80 -1.21
CA LYS A 267 27.77 -2.39 -1.48
C LYS A 267 26.45 -1.68 -1.81
N PHE A 268 26.39 -0.39 -1.44
CA PHE A 268 25.28 0.48 -1.80
C PHE A 268 25.80 1.69 -2.56
N TYR A 269 25.13 2.08 -3.63
CA TYR A 269 25.46 3.25 -4.43
C TYR A 269 24.27 3.72 -5.27
N GLU A 270 24.31 5.00 -5.62
CA GLU A 270 23.37 5.58 -6.59
C GLU A 270 23.80 5.22 -8.01
N ALA A 271 22.83 4.90 -8.87
CA ALA A 271 23.10 4.52 -10.24
C ALA A 271 22.06 5.06 -11.23
N VAL A 272 22.41 4.99 -12.50
CA VAL A 272 21.52 5.10 -13.63
C VAL A 272 21.42 3.73 -14.29
N MET A 273 20.21 3.26 -14.50
CA MET A 273 19.94 1.99 -15.15
C MET A 273 18.95 2.15 -16.32
N SER A 274 18.87 1.14 -17.15
CA SER A 274 17.80 0.94 -18.13
C SER A 274 17.35 -0.51 -18.04
N SER A 275 16.08 -0.77 -17.73
CA SER A 275 15.57 -2.14 -17.69
C SER A 275 15.55 -2.74 -19.09
N HIS A 276 16.12 -3.93 -19.25
CA HIS A 276 16.20 -4.61 -20.54
C HIS A 276 14.89 -5.30 -20.92
N ALA A 277 14.08 -5.67 -19.95
CA ALA A 277 12.75 -6.23 -20.18
C ALA A 277 11.84 -6.05 -18.97
N ARG A 278 10.55 -5.87 -19.26
CA ARG A 278 9.47 -6.09 -18.30
C ARG A 278 9.03 -7.55 -18.41
N LEU A 279 9.36 -8.33 -17.41
CA LEU A 279 8.92 -9.72 -17.29
C LEU A 279 7.77 -9.81 -16.30
N THR A 280 7.02 -10.92 -16.38
CA THR A 280 5.99 -11.22 -15.37
C THR A 280 6.37 -12.51 -14.65
N TYR A 281 5.82 -12.72 -13.46
CA TYR A 281 6.06 -13.95 -12.69
C TYR A 281 5.77 -15.21 -13.53
N ASN A 282 4.67 -15.19 -14.30
CA ASN A 282 4.30 -16.32 -15.14
C ASN A 282 5.30 -16.54 -16.27
N LYS A 283 5.76 -15.47 -16.96
CA LYS A 283 6.77 -15.60 -18.01
C LYS A 283 8.08 -16.16 -17.49
N VAL A 284 8.53 -15.68 -16.32
CA VAL A 284 9.77 -16.18 -15.71
C VAL A 284 9.64 -17.64 -15.33
N ALA A 285 8.53 -18.05 -14.70
CA ALA A 285 8.26 -19.46 -14.38
C ALA A 285 8.29 -20.33 -15.65
N SER A 286 7.58 -19.95 -16.70
CA SER A 286 7.57 -20.68 -17.97
C SER A 286 8.96 -20.76 -18.62
N ILE A 287 9.77 -19.70 -18.58
CA ILE A 287 11.16 -19.72 -19.07
C ILE A 287 11.99 -20.76 -18.31
N ILE A 288 11.88 -20.81 -17.01
CA ILE A 288 12.60 -21.76 -16.15
C ILE A 288 12.12 -23.19 -16.39
N GLU A 289 10.83 -23.39 -16.62
CA GLU A 289 10.21 -24.68 -16.96
C GLU A 289 10.55 -25.17 -18.38
N GLY A 290 11.12 -24.31 -19.23
CA GLY A 290 11.65 -24.70 -20.54
C GLY A 290 10.78 -24.30 -21.72
N ASP A 291 9.85 -23.34 -21.59
CA ASP A 291 9.08 -22.82 -22.73
C ASP A 291 10.01 -22.31 -23.83
N GLU A 292 10.06 -23.01 -24.96
CA GLU A 292 10.99 -22.75 -26.05
C GLU A 292 10.75 -21.37 -26.70
N VAL A 293 9.49 -20.95 -26.82
CA VAL A 293 9.13 -19.67 -27.46
C VAL A 293 9.59 -18.49 -26.62
N LEU A 294 9.33 -18.54 -25.32
CA LEU A 294 9.77 -17.50 -24.39
C LEU A 294 11.29 -17.50 -24.21
N ARG A 295 11.93 -18.68 -24.19
CA ARG A 295 13.39 -18.80 -24.11
C ARG A 295 14.08 -18.23 -25.39
N GLU A 296 13.52 -18.44 -26.55
CA GLU A 296 14.02 -17.83 -27.80
C GLU A 296 13.85 -16.30 -27.75
N ARG A 297 12.66 -15.83 -27.38
CA ARG A 297 12.34 -14.39 -27.27
C ARG A 297 13.25 -13.63 -26.31
N TYR A 298 13.58 -14.24 -25.18
CA TYR A 298 14.38 -13.64 -24.10
C TYR A 298 15.77 -14.30 -24.00
N ALA A 299 16.29 -14.89 -25.10
CA ALA A 299 17.54 -15.66 -25.10
C ALA A 299 18.72 -14.99 -24.35
N PRO A 300 18.99 -13.68 -24.49
CA PRO A 300 20.08 -13.04 -23.77
C PRO A 300 19.87 -12.99 -22.24
N LEU A 301 18.61 -13.10 -21.76
CA LEU A 301 18.26 -13.01 -20.35
C LEU A 301 18.18 -14.38 -19.68
N VAL A 302 17.96 -15.44 -20.43
CA VAL A 302 17.78 -16.81 -19.91
C VAL A 302 18.91 -17.25 -18.99
N PRO A 303 20.22 -17.08 -19.30
CA PRO A 303 21.29 -17.48 -18.38
C PRO A 303 21.25 -16.76 -17.03
N HIS A 304 20.74 -15.51 -17.00
CA HIS A 304 20.63 -14.71 -15.79
C HIS A 304 19.43 -15.12 -14.95
N LEU A 305 18.33 -15.53 -15.59
CA LEU A 305 17.14 -16.09 -14.91
C LEU A 305 17.45 -17.48 -14.33
N GLU A 306 18.20 -18.31 -15.04
CA GLU A 306 18.69 -19.61 -14.52
C GLU A 306 19.65 -19.42 -13.34
N ALA A 307 20.53 -18.41 -13.40
CA ALA A 307 21.40 -18.07 -12.27
C ALA A 307 20.60 -17.57 -11.07
N LEU A 308 19.52 -16.82 -11.29
CA LEU A 308 18.61 -16.36 -10.27
C LEU A 308 17.87 -17.53 -9.58
N ASP A 309 17.35 -18.48 -10.35
CA ASP A 309 16.72 -19.70 -9.81
C ASP A 309 17.72 -20.50 -8.97
N ALA A 310 18.93 -20.74 -9.47
CA ALA A 310 19.95 -21.47 -8.73
C ALA A 310 20.36 -20.76 -7.43
N MET A 311 20.49 -19.45 -7.45
CA MET A 311 20.75 -18.62 -6.24
C MET A 311 19.60 -18.74 -5.25
N TYR A 312 18.35 -18.58 -5.72
CA TYR A 312 17.16 -18.72 -4.88
C TYR A 312 17.11 -20.06 -4.18
N ARG A 313 17.36 -21.18 -4.88
CA ARG A 313 17.37 -22.51 -4.28
C ARG A 313 18.41 -22.64 -3.15
N ALA A 314 19.58 -22.04 -3.34
CA ALA A 314 20.60 -22.01 -2.28
C ALA A 314 20.18 -21.14 -1.09
N MET A 315 19.55 -19.99 -1.34
CA MET A 315 19.04 -19.11 -0.28
C MET A 315 17.87 -19.73 0.49
N LYS A 316 16.96 -20.39 -0.22
CA LYS A 316 15.84 -21.13 0.37
C LYS A 316 16.34 -22.24 1.31
N GLU A 317 17.34 -23.00 0.90
CA GLU A 317 17.96 -24.04 1.77
C GLU A 317 18.59 -23.39 3.01
N ALA A 318 19.33 -22.29 2.85
CA ALA A 318 19.91 -21.57 3.98
C ALA A 318 18.83 -21.01 4.93
N ARG A 319 17.68 -20.58 4.40
CA ARG A 319 16.53 -20.12 5.17
C ARG A 319 15.89 -21.25 5.97
N HIS A 320 15.70 -22.41 5.34
CA HIS A 320 15.19 -23.61 5.99
C HIS A 320 16.11 -24.07 7.15
N GLN A 321 17.43 -24.06 6.93
CA GLN A 321 18.41 -24.40 7.98
C GLN A 321 18.39 -23.45 9.17
N ARG A 322 17.95 -22.20 9.00
CA ARG A 322 17.73 -21.24 10.10
C ARG A 322 16.44 -21.47 10.87
N GLY A 323 15.60 -22.42 10.45
CA GLY A 323 14.31 -22.70 11.09
C GLY A 323 13.20 -21.73 10.67
N ALA A 324 13.29 -21.08 9.52
CA ALA A 324 12.20 -20.28 9.00
C ALA A 324 10.99 -21.18 8.67
N VAL A 325 9.81 -20.77 9.10
CA VAL A 325 8.54 -21.43 8.82
C VAL A 325 7.91 -20.77 7.61
N GLU A 326 7.52 -21.55 6.61
CA GLU A 326 6.76 -21.08 5.46
C GLU A 326 5.27 -21.33 5.73
N PHE A 327 4.47 -20.25 5.67
CA PHE A 327 3.02 -20.33 5.70
C PHE A 327 2.51 -20.08 4.27
N GLU A 328 1.66 -20.98 3.78
CA GLU A 328 0.92 -20.77 2.56
C GLU A 328 -0.44 -20.16 2.94
N SER A 329 -0.64 -18.89 2.63
CA SER A 329 -1.96 -18.23 2.72
C SER A 329 -2.59 -18.23 1.35
N GLU A 330 -3.87 -18.60 1.28
CA GLU A 330 -4.66 -18.45 0.05
C GLU A 330 -5.05 -16.98 -0.10
N GLU A 331 -4.57 -16.35 -1.16
CA GLU A 331 -5.02 -15.03 -1.61
C GLU A 331 -6.06 -15.23 -2.71
N THR A 332 -7.03 -14.32 -2.80
CA THR A 332 -8.06 -14.36 -3.83
C THR A 332 -7.98 -13.13 -4.72
N GLN A 333 -8.31 -13.30 -5.99
CA GLN A 333 -8.40 -12.24 -7.00
C GLN A 333 -9.83 -12.19 -7.55
N PHE A 334 -10.33 -10.97 -7.72
CA PHE A 334 -11.60 -10.71 -8.37
C PHE A 334 -11.40 -10.63 -9.88
N ILE A 335 -12.20 -11.36 -10.64
CA ILE A 335 -12.28 -11.24 -12.09
C ILE A 335 -13.53 -10.44 -12.43
N PHE A 336 -13.36 -9.39 -13.22
CA PHE A 336 -14.44 -8.49 -13.61
C PHE A 336 -14.84 -8.73 -15.07
N ASN A 337 -16.12 -8.60 -15.35
CA ASN A 337 -16.64 -8.60 -16.71
C ASN A 337 -16.51 -7.21 -17.37
N ALA A 338 -16.91 -7.11 -18.64
CA ALA A 338 -16.84 -5.86 -19.41
C ALA A 338 -17.70 -4.71 -18.83
N GLN A 339 -18.65 -5.01 -17.95
CA GLN A 339 -19.48 -4.04 -17.22
C GLN A 339 -18.91 -3.70 -15.84
N ARG A 340 -17.64 -4.10 -15.56
CA ARG A 340 -16.95 -3.89 -14.27
C ARG A 340 -17.71 -4.49 -13.07
N LYS A 341 -18.43 -5.59 -13.28
CA LYS A 341 -19.05 -6.38 -12.21
C LYS A 341 -18.24 -7.64 -11.96
N ILE A 342 -18.16 -8.07 -10.71
CA ILE A 342 -17.45 -9.31 -10.33
C ILE A 342 -18.09 -10.48 -11.07
N GLU A 343 -17.31 -11.13 -11.93
CA GLU A 343 -17.70 -12.34 -12.67
C GLU A 343 -17.35 -13.59 -11.86
N SER A 344 -16.17 -13.61 -11.26
CA SER A 344 -15.72 -14.72 -10.42
C SER A 344 -14.67 -14.27 -9.40
N ILE A 345 -14.50 -15.08 -8.36
CA ILE A 345 -13.44 -14.95 -7.36
C ILE A 345 -12.58 -16.19 -7.48
N VAL A 346 -11.31 -16.03 -7.78
CA VAL A 346 -10.38 -17.13 -8.03
C VAL A 346 -9.18 -17.04 -7.07
N PRO A 347 -8.59 -18.18 -6.66
CA PRO A 347 -7.35 -18.16 -5.88
C PRO A 347 -6.18 -17.64 -6.74
N VAL A 348 -5.30 -16.86 -6.13
CA VAL A 348 -4.04 -16.44 -6.74
C VAL A 348 -3.05 -17.59 -6.62
N VAL A 349 -2.60 -18.11 -7.75
CA VAL A 349 -1.58 -19.15 -7.78
C VAL A 349 -0.19 -18.49 -7.78
N ARG A 350 0.52 -18.60 -6.66
CA ARG A 350 1.92 -18.16 -6.56
C ARG A 350 2.84 -19.24 -7.12
N ASN A 351 3.77 -18.84 -8.00
CA ASN A 351 4.84 -19.70 -8.51
C ASN A 351 6.20 -19.30 -7.89
N ASP A 352 7.26 -20.05 -8.23
CA ASP A 352 8.58 -19.78 -7.66
C ASP A 352 9.15 -18.41 -8.06
N ALA A 353 8.74 -17.83 -9.19
CA ALA A 353 9.20 -16.50 -9.59
C ALA A 353 8.78 -15.39 -8.60
N HIS A 354 7.64 -15.51 -7.94
CA HIS A 354 7.24 -14.62 -6.84
C HIS A 354 8.25 -14.71 -5.68
N LYS A 355 8.68 -15.93 -5.37
CA LYS A 355 9.62 -16.19 -4.29
C LYS A 355 11.04 -15.73 -4.64
N TYR A 356 11.41 -15.68 -5.92
CA TYR A 356 12.71 -15.11 -6.35
C TYR A 356 12.81 -13.64 -5.97
N ILE A 357 11.79 -12.86 -6.29
CA ILE A 357 11.75 -11.44 -5.97
C ILE A 357 11.69 -11.22 -4.46
N GLU A 358 10.84 -11.97 -3.75
CA GLU A 358 10.77 -11.92 -2.29
C GLU A 358 12.14 -12.14 -1.63
N GLU A 359 12.90 -13.16 -2.03
CA GLU A 359 14.23 -13.43 -1.47
C GLU A 359 15.25 -12.35 -1.84
N CYS A 360 15.18 -11.78 -3.06
CA CYS A 360 16.02 -10.66 -3.45
C CYS A 360 15.76 -9.42 -2.59
N MET A 361 14.48 -9.09 -2.34
CA MET A 361 14.08 -7.97 -1.50
C MET A 361 14.49 -8.18 -0.04
N ILE A 362 14.27 -9.37 0.50
CA ILE A 362 14.73 -9.73 1.86
C ILE A 362 16.25 -9.59 1.96
N ALA A 363 17.00 -10.07 0.98
CA ALA A 363 18.46 -9.98 0.97
C ALA A 363 18.94 -8.52 0.94
N ALA A 364 18.33 -7.68 0.09
CA ALA A 364 18.63 -6.26 0.02
C ALA A 364 18.31 -5.54 1.33
N ASN A 365 17.16 -5.83 1.93
CA ASN A 365 16.74 -5.24 3.21
C ASN A 365 17.67 -5.66 4.37
N VAL A 366 18.06 -6.93 4.46
CA VAL A 366 19.01 -7.42 5.46
C VAL A 366 20.37 -6.77 5.28
N ALA A 367 20.84 -6.61 4.05
CA ALA A 367 22.11 -5.95 3.76
C ALA A 367 22.05 -4.45 4.11
N ALA A 368 20.93 -3.77 3.80
CA ALA A 368 20.72 -2.36 4.16
C ALA A 368 20.72 -2.15 5.68
N ALA A 369 20.01 -3.00 6.42
CA ALA A 369 20.01 -2.96 7.89
C ALA A 369 21.45 -3.10 8.46
N ARG A 370 22.20 -4.11 7.99
CA ARG A 370 23.60 -4.32 8.38
C ARG A 370 24.53 -3.15 8.00
N PHE A 371 24.25 -2.52 6.84
CA PHE A 371 25.00 -1.34 6.41
C PHE A 371 24.78 -0.17 7.37
N ILE A 372 23.52 0.10 7.74
CA ILE A 372 23.14 1.18 8.64
C ILE A 372 23.71 0.94 10.04
N GLU A 373 23.58 -0.27 10.57
CA GLU A 373 24.18 -0.67 11.85
C GLU A 373 25.69 -0.45 11.88
N LYS A 374 26.38 -0.85 10.80
CA LYS A 374 27.84 -0.67 10.68
C LYS A 374 28.25 0.80 10.63
N GLN A 375 27.37 1.69 10.16
CA GLN A 375 27.61 3.14 10.15
C GLN A 375 27.21 3.82 11.46
N GLU A 376 26.66 3.08 12.43
CA GLU A 376 26.12 3.60 13.70
C GLU A 376 25.07 4.71 13.47
N ALA A 377 24.36 4.66 12.34
CA ALA A 377 23.36 5.63 11.96
C ALA A 377 21.98 5.29 12.56
N HIS A 378 21.23 6.34 12.91
CA HIS A 378 19.87 6.16 13.39
C HIS A 378 18.93 5.76 12.24
N ALA A 379 18.18 4.69 12.44
CA ALA A 379 17.18 4.20 11.48
C ALA A 379 16.04 3.46 12.19
N LEU A 380 14.92 3.33 11.48
CA LEU A 380 13.81 2.48 11.88
C LEU A 380 14.03 1.08 11.31
N PHE A 381 14.05 0.08 12.19
CA PHE A 381 14.19 -1.32 11.81
C PHE A 381 12.82 -2.00 11.87
N ARG A 382 12.50 -2.81 10.86
CA ARG A 382 11.32 -3.68 10.89
C ARG A 382 11.63 -4.90 11.76
N VAL A 383 10.92 -5.02 12.87
CA VAL A 383 11.07 -6.15 13.80
C VAL A 383 9.74 -6.87 13.99
N HIS A 384 9.82 -8.17 14.33
CA HIS A 384 8.67 -8.95 14.75
C HIS A 384 8.95 -9.50 16.17
N GLU A 385 8.01 -9.27 17.07
CA GLU A 385 8.03 -9.86 18.38
C GLU A 385 7.73 -11.38 18.29
N LYS A 386 8.23 -12.12 19.27
CA LYS A 386 7.87 -13.53 19.41
C LYS A 386 6.38 -13.64 19.77
N PRO A 387 5.70 -14.73 19.35
CA PRO A 387 4.34 -14.99 19.83
C PRO A 387 4.31 -15.03 21.35
N SER A 388 3.22 -14.54 21.98
CA SER A 388 3.02 -14.71 23.41
C SER A 388 2.91 -16.19 23.78
N GLU A 389 3.26 -16.55 25.02
CA GLU A 389 3.16 -17.93 25.48
C GLU A 389 1.75 -18.52 25.33
N GLU A 390 0.71 -17.69 25.54
CA GLU A 390 -0.69 -18.07 25.33
C GLU A 390 -0.98 -18.46 23.87
N LYS A 391 -0.41 -17.73 22.91
CA LYS A 391 -0.55 -18.03 21.48
C LYS A 391 0.27 -19.23 21.01
N LEU A 392 1.30 -19.60 21.76
CA LEU A 392 2.11 -20.80 21.45
C LEU A 392 1.48 -22.08 21.96
N VAL A 393 0.63 -22.00 22.99
CA VAL A 393 0.00 -23.17 23.65
C VAL A 393 -1.40 -23.44 23.06
N GLY A 394 -2.06 -22.45 22.46
CA GLY A 394 -3.37 -22.60 21.80
C GLY A 394 -3.24 -23.08 20.37
#